data_21d4835807ffe17dead008f77a05f441
#
_entry.id   21d4835807ffe17dead008f77a05f441
#
_cell.length_a   1.000
_cell.length_b   1.000
_cell.length_c   1.000
_cell.angle_alpha   90.00
_cell.angle_beta   90.00
_cell.angle_gamma   90.00
#
_symmetry.space_group_name_H-M   'P 1'
#
loop_
_entity.id
_entity.type
_entity.pdbx_description
1 polymer ?
#
loop_
_entity_poly.entity_id
_entity_poly.type
_entity_poly.pdbx_seq_one_letter_code
_entity_poly.pdbx_strand_id
1 'polypeptide(L)'
;PSSAASDVYKRQGVGSVLSFLPIIVVLFFFLSILEDSGYMARVAFVMDKPLRKIGLSGRSFVPMLIGFGCTVPAVMATRTLSSERDRNMTIMLTPFMSCSAKIPIYTVFAAAFFPGKEALVMILLYAAGIIVGIISALVLNHTAFRGNPIPFVMELPNYRFPSAKSVFQLMWDKAKDFIQRAFTVIFVATIIIWFLQTFDLSL
;
A
#
# COMPACT_ATOMS: atom_id res chain seq x y z
N PRO A 1 -28.21 3.21 -26.66
CA PRO A 1 -27.68 3.94 -25.50
C PRO A 1 -26.62 3.13 -24.73
N SER A 2 -26.59 1.81 -24.87
CA SER A 2 -25.70 0.94 -24.08
C SER A 2 -24.22 0.99 -24.52
N SER A 3 -23.93 1.25 -25.79
CA SER A 3 -22.54 1.28 -26.27
C SER A 3 -21.77 2.51 -25.81
N ALA A 4 -22.41 3.68 -25.80
CA ALA A 4 -21.78 4.92 -25.38
C ALA A 4 -21.44 4.92 -23.86
N ALA A 5 -22.29 4.36 -23.02
CA ALA A 5 -22.03 4.19 -21.60
C ALA A 5 -20.85 3.23 -21.36
N SER A 6 -20.82 2.08 -22.06
CA SER A 6 -19.71 1.14 -22.03
C SER A 6 -18.37 1.74 -22.44
N ASP A 7 -18.37 2.59 -23.46
CA ASP A 7 -17.16 3.26 -23.94
C ASP A 7 -16.68 4.36 -22.97
N VAL A 8 -17.60 5.05 -22.30
CA VAL A 8 -17.27 6.01 -21.23
C VAL A 8 -16.64 5.31 -20.03
N TYR A 9 -17.17 4.17 -19.57
CA TYR A 9 -16.62 3.41 -18.46
C TYR A 9 -15.24 2.81 -18.78
N LYS A 10 -15.05 2.30 -20.01
CA LYS A 10 -13.73 1.81 -20.47
C LYS A 10 -12.70 2.94 -20.53
N ARG A 11 -13.08 4.09 -21.08
CA ARG A 11 -12.22 5.28 -21.11
C ARG A 11 -11.91 5.80 -19.72
N GLN A 12 -12.87 5.85 -18.83
CA GLN A 12 -12.70 6.33 -17.46
C GLN A 12 -11.83 5.38 -16.64
N GLY A 13 -12.01 4.06 -16.77
CA GLY A 13 -11.18 3.05 -16.10
C GLY A 13 -9.73 3.09 -16.58
N VAL A 14 -9.49 3.09 -17.88
CA VAL A 14 -8.13 3.18 -18.44
C VAL A 14 -7.51 4.55 -18.17
N GLY A 15 -8.28 5.63 -18.28
CA GLY A 15 -7.80 6.99 -18.02
C GLY A 15 -7.38 7.21 -16.57
N SER A 16 -8.11 6.66 -15.61
CA SER A 16 -7.74 6.76 -14.20
C SER A 16 -6.44 6.01 -13.90
N VAL A 17 -6.24 4.81 -14.46
CA VAL A 17 -4.97 4.06 -14.32
C VAL A 17 -3.80 4.84 -14.90
N LEU A 18 -3.97 5.42 -16.09
CA LEU A 18 -2.94 6.23 -16.74
C LEU A 18 -2.61 7.51 -15.96
N SER A 19 -3.59 8.12 -15.30
CA SER A 19 -3.39 9.30 -14.47
C SER A 19 -2.60 9.00 -13.18
N PHE A 20 -2.74 7.79 -12.61
CA PHE A 20 -1.99 7.39 -11.44
C PHE A 20 -0.59 6.85 -11.76
N LEU A 21 -0.34 6.46 -13.01
CA LEU A 21 0.93 5.84 -13.42
C LEU A 21 2.16 6.74 -13.16
N PRO A 22 2.16 8.05 -13.47
CA PRO A 22 3.32 8.90 -13.19
C PRO A 22 3.64 8.98 -11.69
N ILE A 23 2.62 9.08 -10.84
CA ILE A 23 2.80 9.15 -9.38
C ILE A 23 3.42 7.85 -8.86
N ILE A 24 2.98 6.71 -9.39
CA ILE A 24 3.48 5.40 -9.02
C ILE A 24 4.95 5.21 -9.47
N VAL A 25 5.29 5.65 -10.68
CA VAL A 25 6.68 5.60 -11.19
C VAL A 25 7.61 6.44 -10.31
N VAL A 26 7.22 7.66 -9.96
CA VAL A 26 7.97 8.54 -9.06
C VAL A 26 8.14 7.90 -7.67
N LEU A 27 7.08 7.30 -7.14
CA LEU A 27 7.12 6.58 -5.86
C LEU A 27 8.12 5.42 -5.92
N PHE A 28 8.07 4.58 -6.97
CA PHE A 28 9.01 3.48 -7.12
C PHE A 28 10.46 3.95 -7.33
N PHE A 29 10.66 5.08 -7.99
CA PHE A 29 11.97 5.68 -8.15
C PHE A 29 12.60 6.04 -6.79
N PHE A 30 11.88 6.77 -5.93
CA PHE A 30 12.36 7.10 -4.60
C PHE A 30 12.55 5.87 -3.71
N LEU A 31 11.62 4.92 -3.75
CA LEU A 31 11.74 3.66 -3.00
C LEU A 31 12.98 2.86 -3.44
N SER A 32 13.26 2.81 -4.74
CA SER A 32 14.44 2.10 -5.26
C SER A 32 15.75 2.75 -4.81
N ILE A 33 15.80 4.08 -4.74
CA ILE A 33 16.95 4.81 -4.18
C ILE A 33 17.14 4.47 -2.70
N LEU A 34 16.08 4.50 -1.91
CA LEU A 34 16.14 4.19 -0.47
C LEU A 34 16.53 2.73 -0.20
N GLU A 35 16.09 1.81 -1.06
CA GLU A 35 16.39 0.40 -0.96
C GLU A 35 17.86 0.11 -1.34
N ASP A 36 18.34 0.65 -2.46
CA ASP A 36 19.71 0.45 -2.93
C ASP A 36 20.77 1.13 -2.03
N SER A 37 20.41 2.24 -1.39
CA SER A 37 21.29 2.95 -0.43
C SER A 37 21.51 2.20 0.89
N GLY A 38 20.72 1.13 1.18
CA GLY A 38 20.74 0.42 2.46
C GLY A 38 20.07 1.19 3.63
N TYR A 39 19.42 2.32 3.35
CA TYR A 39 18.73 3.12 4.37
C TYR A 39 17.57 2.35 5.01
N MET A 40 16.81 1.60 4.21
CA MET A 40 15.65 0.82 4.69
C MET A 40 16.01 -0.21 5.76
N ALA A 41 17.18 -0.86 5.65
CA ALA A 41 17.64 -1.83 6.64
C ALA A 41 17.92 -1.17 8.00
N ARG A 42 18.44 0.05 8.01
CA ARG A 42 18.72 0.79 9.26
C ARG A 42 17.46 1.30 9.92
N VAL A 43 16.52 1.81 9.14
CA VAL A 43 15.20 2.23 9.65
C VAL A 43 14.49 1.03 10.26
N ALA A 44 14.51 -0.14 9.59
CA ALA A 44 13.96 -1.37 10.11
C ALA A 44 14.60 -1.78 11.45
N PHE A 45 15.92 -1.61 11.60
CA PHE A 45 16.61 -1.88 12.85
C PHE A 45 16.19 -0.95 13.99
N VAL A 46 16.09 0.35 13.74
CA VAL A 46 15.63 1.32 14.75
C VAL A 46 14.19 1.06 15.16
N MET A 47 13.35 0.70 14.19
CA MET A 47 11.92 0.46 14.41
C MET A 47 11.61 -0.94 14.98
N ASP A 48 12.60 -1.82 15.10
CA ASP A 48 12.42 -3.17 15.65
C ASP A 48 11.93 -3.12 17.11
N LYS A 49 12.50 -2.23 17.92
CA LYS A 49 12.14 -2.11 19.35
C LYS A 49 10.66 -1.72 19.58
N PRO A 50 10.10 -0.67 18.94
CA PRO A 50 8.69 -0.35 19.10
C PRO A 50 7.75 -1.38 18.44
N LEU A 51 8.11 -1.95 17.28
CA LEU A 51 7.24 -2.90 16.59
C LEU A 51 7.12 -4.23 17.34
N ARG A 52 8.16 -4.67 18.02
CA ARG A 52 8.08 -5.86 18.88
C ARG A 52 7.04 -5.74 19.99
N LYS A 53 6.78 -4.54 20.49
CA LYS A 53 5.73 -4.33 21.50
C LYS A 53 4.33 -4.63 20.98
N ILE A 54 4.11 -4.45 19.69
CA ILE A 54 2.85 -4.77 19.01
C ILE A 54 2.88 -6.12 18.31
N GLY A 55 3.96 -6.90 18.51
CA GLY A 55 4.08 -8.27 18.01
C GLY A 55 4.60 -8.40 16.57
N LEU A 56 5.21 -7.36 16.00
CA LEU A 56 5.79 -7.36 14.67
C LEU A 56 7.32 -7.29 14.73
N SER A 57 7.98 -7.81 13.70
CA SER A 57 9.42 -7.63 13.51
C SER A 57 9.73 -6.28 12.86
N GLY A 58 10.94 -5.75 13.08
CA GLY A 58 11.36 -4.48 12.48
C GLY A 58 11.32 -4.48 10.95
N ARG A 59 11.49 -5.63 10.30
CA ARG A 59 11.35 -5.77 8.84
C ARG A 59 9.96 -5.45 8.33
N SER A 60 8.91 -5.66 9.13
CA SER A 60 7.52 -5.32 8.79
C SER A 60 7.31 -3.82 8.63
N PHE A 61 8.21 -2.99 9.19
CA PHE A 61 8.12 -1.54 9.05
C PHE A 61 8.23 -1.07 7.61
N VAL A 62 9.09 -1.70 6.81
CA VAL A 62 9.32 -1.30 5.41
C VAL A 62 8.06 -1.45 4.56
N PRO A 63 7.38 -2.62 4.52
CA PRO A 63 6.08 -2.74 3.86
C PRO A 63 5.02 -1.77 4.39
N MET A 64 4.97 -1.54 5.70
CA MET A 64 4.01 -0.60 6.28
C MET A 64 4.27 0.84 5.84
N LEU A 65 5.53 1.26 5.79
CA LEU A 65 5.91 2.59 5.30
C LEU A 65 5.54 2.77 3.81
N ILE A 66 5.78 1.76 2.99
CA ILE A 66 5.35 1.73 1.60
C ILE A 66 3.82 1.82 1.49
N GLY A 67 3.10 1.25 2.46
CA GLY A 67 1.63 1.26 2.54
C GLY A 67 1.02 2.67 2.61
N PHE A 68 1.71 3.64 3.18
CA PHE A 68 1.29 5.05 3.15
C PHE A 68 1.34 5.64 1.74
N GLY A 69 2.23 5.16 0.89
CA GLY A 69 2.26 5.53 -0.52
C GLY A 69 1.24 4.76 -1.35
N CYS A 70 1.33 3.44 -1.33
CA CYS A 70 0.44 2.54 -2.06
C CYS A 70 0.38 1.15 -1.43
N THR A 71 -0.83 0.63 -1.22
CA THR A 71 -1.06 -0.68 -0.61
C THR A 71 -0.54 -1.85 -1.46
N VAL A 72 -0.61 -1.74 -2.79
CA VAL A 72 -0.21 -2.85 -3.68
C VAL A 72 1.29 -3.17 -3.58
N PRO A 73 2.22 -2.22 -3.78
CA PRO A 73 3.64 -2.49 -3.59
C PRO A 73 3.99 -2.83 -2.13
N ALA A 74 3.24 -2.32 -1.15
CA ALA A 74 3.41 -2.68 0.24
C ALA A 74 3.17 -4.18 0.47
N VAL A 75 2.06 -4.72 -0.02
CA VAL A 75 1.76 -6.16 0.04
C VAL A 75 2.79 -6.98 -0.74
N MET A 76 3.26 -6.50 -1.89
CA MET A 76 4.33 -7.17 -2.64
C MET A 76 5.64 -7.21 -1.85
N ALA A 77 5.99 -6.13 -1.14
CA ALA A 77 7.18 -6.05 -0.30
C ALA A 77 7.14 -7.01 0.90
N THR A 78 5.96 -7.41 1.37
CA THR A 78 5.87 -8.41 2.46
C THR A 78 6.45 -9.79 2.11
N ARG A 79 6.64 -10.08 0.82
CA ARG A 79 7.29 -11.32 0.36
C ARG A 79 8.75 -11.45 0.82
N THR A 80 9.40 -10.33 1.16
CA THR A 80 10.76 -10.33 1.70
C THR A 80 10.82 -10.72 3.17
N LEU A 81 9.67 -10.83 3.84
CA LEU A 81 9.59 -11.27 5.23
C LEU A 81 9.75 -12.79 5.31
N SER A 82 10.70 -13.22 6.13
CA SER A 82 11.02 -14.64 6.33
C SER A 82 9.98 -15.40 7.18
N SER A 83 9.22 -14.67 8.00
CA SER A 83 8.18 -15.24 8.88
C SER A 83 6.82 -15.14 8.18
N GLU A 84 6.15 -16.28 8.01
CA GLU A 84 4.77 -16.31 7.50
C GLU A 84 3.79 -15.57 8.41
N ARG A 85 4.01 -15.67 9.72
CA ARG A 85 3.24 -14.96 10.73
C ARG A 85 3.35 -13.45 10.54
N ASP A 86 4.58 -12.93 10.49
CA ASP A 86 4.81 -11.49 10.34
C ASP A 86 4.32 -10.99 8.98
N ARG A 87 4.46 -11.81 7.93
CA ARG A 87 3.95 -11.51 6.59
C ARG A 87 2.43 -11.35 6.59
N ASN A 88 1.72 -12.34 7.12
CA ASN A 88 0.25 -12.33 7.13
C ASN A 88 -0.29 -11.19 8.01
N MET A 89 0.32 -10.98 9.18
CA MET A 89 -0.02 -9.88 10.06
C MET A 89 0.22 -8.51 9.39
N THR A 90 1.35 -8.33 8.71
CA THR A 90 1.65 -7.10 7.98
C THR A 90 0.69 -6.86 6.83
N ILE A 91 0.31 -7.92 6.07
CA ILE A 91 -0.69 -7.82 5.00
C ILE A 91 -2.04 -7.36 5.56
N MET A 92 -2.47 -7.91 6.69
CA MET A 92 -3.74 -7.52 7.32
C MET A 92 -3.73 -6.08 7.87
N LEU A 93 -2.56 -5.57 8.27
CA LEU A 93 -2.42 -4.21 8.79
C LEU A 93 -2.24 -3.16 7.69
N THR A 94 -1.71 -3.53 6.53
CA THR A 94 -1.46 -2.60 5.43
C THR A 94 -2.70 -1.80 4.99
N PRO A 95 -3.94 -2.35 4.91
CA PRO A 95 -5.12 -1.59 4.53
C PRO A 95 -5.50 -0.47 5.51
N PHE A 96 -5.07 -0.52 6.76
CA PHE A 96 -5.32 0.56 7.73
C PHE A 96 -4.45 1.80 7.46
N MET A 97 -3.36 1.63 6.72
CA MET A 97 -2.53 2.76 6.29
C MET A 97 -3.27 3.56 5.22
N SER A 98 -3.39 4.87 5.43
CA SER A 98 -4.04 5.76 4.48
C SER A 98 -3.09 6.06 3.34
N CYS A 99 -3.33 5.47 2.17
CA CYS A 99 -2.53 5.71 0.97
C CYS A 99 -3.04 6.92 0.18
N SER A 100 -2.23 7.43 -0.73
CA SER A 100 -2.56 8.60 -1.55
C SER A 100 -3.85 8.43 -2.38
N ALA A 101 -4.23 7.20 -2.73
CA ALA A 101 -5.49 6.93 -3.44
C ALA A 101 -6.75 7.15 -2.59
N LYS A 102 -6.63 7.15 -1.26
CA LYS A 102 -7.75 7.44 -0.35
C LYS A 102 -7.99 8.95 -0.16
N ILE A 103 -6.99 9.79 -0.43
CA ILE A 103 -7.07 11.24 -0.24
C ILE A 103 -8.25 11.86 -0.99
N PRO A 104 -8.47 11.61 -2.30
CA PRO A 104 -9.61 12.15 -3.01
C PRO A 104 -10.95 11.77 -2.39
N ILE A 105 -11.08 10.53 -1.92
CA ILE A 105 -12.30 10.04 -1.26
C ILE A 105 -12.54 10.79 0.05
N TYR A 106 -11.51 10.95 0.86
CA TYR A 106 -11.60 11.72 2.11
C TYR A 106 -11.93 13.19 1.86
N THR A 107 -11.37 13.79 0.81
CA THR A 107 -11.64 15.19 0.45
C THR A 107 -13.11 15.39 0.06
N VAL A 108 -13.65 14.53 -0.80
CA VAL A 108 -15.06 14.60 -1.19
C VAL A 108 -15.98 14.42 0.01
N PHE A 109 -15.68 13.45 0.87
CA PHE A 109 -16.45 13.19 2.08
C PHE A 109 -16.39 14.37 3.07
N ALA A 110 -15.18 14.89 3.32
CA ALA A 110 -14.98 16.02 4.23
C ALA A 110 -15.69 17.28 3.72
N ALA A 111 -15.63 17.56 2.41
CA ALA A 111 -16.30 18.72 1.81
C ALA A 111 -17.83 18.59 1.87
N ALA A 112 -18.36 17.38 1.72
CA ALA A 112 -19.81 17.15 1.74
C ALA A 112 -20.41 17.28 3.16
N PHE A 113 -19.71 16.80 4.20
CA PHE A 113 -20.24 16.72 5.55
C PHE A 113 -19.75 17.82 6.49
N PHE A 114 -18.54 18.38 6.24
CA PHE A 114 -17.88 19.34 7.12
C PHE A 114 -17.29 20.53 6.35
N PRO A 115 -18.11 21.36 5.69
CA PRO A 115 -17.60 22.52 4.96
C PRO A 115 -16.88 23.49 5.91
N GLY A 116 -15.67 23.88 5.56
CA GLY A 116 -14.82 24.78 6.35
C GLY A 116 -13.91 24.12 7.40
N LYS A 117 -14.03 22.81 7.63
CA LYS A 117 -13.14 22.02 8.53
C LYS A 117 -12.51 20.82 7.85
N GLU A 118 -12.39 20.84 6.55
CA GLU A 118 -11.94 19.73 5.72
C GLU A 118 -10.56 19.21 6.11
N ALA A 119 -9.60 20.12 6.34
CA ALA A 119 -8.24 19.77 6.75
C ALA A 119 -8.19 19.05 8.11
N LEU A 120 -8.99 19.50 9.07
CA LEU A 120 -9.06 18.89 10.39
C LEU A 120 -9.65 17.49 10.32
N VAL A 121 -10.71 17.30 9.54
CA VAL A 121 -11.34 15.98 9.32
C VAL A 121 -10.36 15.03 8.66
N MET A 122 -9.59 15.47 7.69
CA MET A 122 -8.57 14.65 7.05
C MET A 122 -7.49 14.19 8.03
N ILE A 123 -6.98 15.09 8.86
CA ILE A 123 -5.99 14.74 9.90
C ILE A 123 -6.55 13.73 10.89
N LEU A 124 -7.81 13.92 11.32
CA LEU A 124 -8.48 12.98 12.22
C LEU A 124 -8.68 11.60 11.60
N LEU A 125 -9.04 11.52 10.32
CA LEU A 125 -9.17 10.24 9.60
C LEU A 125 -7.84 9.51 9.47
N TYR A 126 -6.74 10.24 9.20
CA TYR A 126 -5.40 9.67 9.19
C TYR A 126 -5.00 9.14 10.56
N ALA A 127 -5.17 9.96 11.61
CA ALA A 127 -4.88 9.55 12.98
C ALA A 127 -5.73 8.35 13.42
N ALA A 128 -7.03 8.36 13.10
CA ALA A 128 -7.92 7.23 13.38
C ALA A 128 -7.47 5.96 12.68
N GLY A 129 -7.07 6.03 11.43
CA GLY A 129 -6.53 4.88 10.68
C GLY A 129 -5.30 4.26 11.36
N ILE A 130 -4.36 5.09 11.82
CA ILE A 130 -3.16 4.62 12.55
C ILE A 130 -3.55 3.99 13.90
N ILE A 131 -4.42 4.63 14.67
CA ILE A 131 -4.87 4.13 15.98
C ILE A 131 -5.58 2.78 15.82
N VAL A 132 -6.52 2.68 14.89
CA VAL A 132 -7.24 1.43 14.60
C VAL A 132 -6.26 0.36 14.11
N GLY A 133 -5.27 0.72 13.30
CA GLY A 133 -4.21 -0.19 12.87
C GLY A 133 -3.40 -0.76 14.05
N ILE A 134 -3.02 0.10 15.01
CA ILE A 134 -2.29 -0.35 16.22
C ILE A 134 -3.16 -1.25 17.09
N ILE A 135 -4.42 -0.88 17.31
CA ILE A 135 -5.38 -1.71 18.08
C ILE A 135 -5.58 -3.06 17.40
N SER A 136 -5.78 -3.07 16.09
CA SER A 136 -5.91 -4.31 15.31
C SER A 136 -4.65 -5.17 15.39
N ALA A 137 -3.46 -4.58 15.37
CA ALA A 137 -2.20 -5.30 15.55
C ALA A 137 -2.13 -5.99 16.92
N LEU A 138 -2.50 -5.29 17.99
CA LEU A 138 -2.51 -5.84 19.34
C LEU A 138 -3.54 -6.98 19.47
N VAL A 139 -4.74 -6.80 18.94
CA VAL A 139 -5.79 -7.83 18.96
C VAL A 139 -5.34 -9.07 18.16
N LEU A 140 -4.82 -8.88 16.94
CA LEU A 140 -4.33 -9.98 16.10
C LEU A 140 -3.16 -10.73 16.73
N ASN A 141 -2.24 -10.01 17.40
CA ASN A 141 -1.14 -10.63 18.12
C ASN A 141 -1.61 -11.52 19.28
N HIS A 142 -2.67 -11.11 19.98
CA HIS A 142 -3.22 -11.89 21.10
C HIS A 142 -4.13 -13.04 20.67
N THR A 143 -4.83 -12.91 19.55
CA THR A 143 -5.84 -13.88 19.11
C THR A 143 -5.31 -14.86 18.08
N ALA A 144 -4.97 -14.38 16.88
CA ALA A 144 -4.67 -15.21 15.71
C ALA A 144 -3.17 -15.54 15.58
N PHE A 145 -2.30 -14.64 15.98
CA PHE A 145 -0.86 -14.74 15.75
C PHE A 145 -0.07 -14.79 17.07
N ARG A 146 -0.40 -15.73 17.95
CA ARG A 146 0.32 -15.95 19.20
C ARG A 146 1.74 -16.44 18.91
N GLY A 147 2.75 -15.80 19.50
CA GLY A 147 4.15 -16.16 19.39
C GLY A 147 5.09 -14.96 19.46
N ASN A 148 6.35 -15.20 19.70
CA ASN A 148 7.36 -14.15 19.70
C ASN A 148 7.80 -13.84 18.26
N PRO A 149 7.91 -12.57 17.88
CA PRO A 149 8.50 -12.20 16.59
C PRO A 149 9.94 -12.72 16.51
N ILE A 150 10.32 -13.19 15.33
CA ILE A 150 11.68 -13.68 15.09
C ILE A 150 12.66 -12.53 15.38
N PRO A 151 13.73 -12.77 16.17
CA PRO A 151 14.71 -11.75 16.48
C PRO A 151 15.34 -11.23 15.17
N PHE A 152 15.43 -9.92 15.08
CA PHE A 152 16.06 -9.25 13.94
C PHE A 152 17.57 -9.42 14.04
N VAL A 153 18.09 -10.48 13.42
CA VAL A 153 19.54 -10.69 13.25
C VAL A 153 19.86 -10.42 11.80
N MET A 154 20.38 -9.25 11.51
CA MET A 154 20.83 -8.88 10.18
C MET A 154 22.12 -8.06 10.29
N GLU A 155 23.11 -8.44 9.52
CA GLU A 155 24.27 -7.59 9.28
C GLU A 155 23.79 -6.34 8.52
N LEU A 156 24.06 -5.16 9.09
CA LEU A 156 23.69 -3.91 8.46
C LEU A 156 24.53 -3.73 7.19
N PRO A 157 23.91 -3.62 6.02
CA PRO A 157 24.64 -3.40 4.79
C PRO A 157 25.39 -2.07 4.86
N ASN A 158 26.59 -2.04 4.31
CA ASN A 158 27.35 -0.80 4.17
C ASN A 158 26.58 0.20 3.32
N TYR A 159 26.68 1.49 3.66
CA TYR A 159 26.15 2.55 2.80
C TYR A 159 26.80 2.45 1.42
N ARG A 160 25.96 2.33 0.41
CA ARG A 160 26.35 2.42 -0.98
C ARG A 160 25.73 3.66 -1.60
N PHE A 161 26.50 4.36 -2.42
CA PHE A 161 25.88 5.31 -3.35
C PHE A 161 25.03 4.51 -4.33
N PRO A 162 23.72 4.82 -4.46
CA PRO A 162 22.85 4.10 -5.37
C PRO A 162 23.38 4.21 -6.80
N SER A 163 23.55 3.08 -7.47
CA SER A 163 23.96 3.10 -8.85
C SER A 163 22.77 3.40 -9.75
N ALA A 164 22.89 4.40 -10.63
CA ALA A 164 21.82 4.81 -11.51
C ALA A 164 21.24 3.63 -12.32
N LYS A 165 22.07 2.69 -12.74
CA LYS A 165 21.66 1.49 -13.47
C LYS A 165 20.79 0.57 -12.62
N SER A 166 21.20 0.27 -11.38
CA SER A 166 20.42 -0.58 -10.46
C SER A 166 19.07 0.04 -10.10
N VAL A 167 19.10 1.34 -9.77
CA VAL A 167 17.86 2.08 -9.43
C VAL A 167 16.86 2.06 -10.59
N PHE A 168 17.33 2.32 -11.81
CA PHE A 168 16.46 2.33 -12.98
C PHE A 168 15.90 0.93 -13.30
N GLN A 169 16.73 -0.10 -13.20
CA GLN A 169 16.32 -1.48 -13.42
C GLN A 169 15.29 -1.92 -12.37
N LEU A 170 15.57 -1.65 -11.09
CA LEU A 170 14.66 -1.98 -9.99
C LEU A 170 13.31 -1.25 -10.12
N MET A 171 13.35 0.03 -10.47
CA MET A 171 12.16 0.84 -10.73
C MET A 171 11.33 0.25 -11.88
N TRP A 172 11.99 -0.11 -12.98
CA TRP A 172 11.33 -0.66 -14.16
C TRP A 172 10.66 -2.01 -13.87
N ASP A 173 11.37 -2.91 -13.19
CA ASP A 173 10.84 -4.22 -12.84
C ASP A 173 9.61 -4.10 -11.93
N LYS A 174 9.69 -3.25 -10.91
CA LYS A 174 8.55 -2.98 -10.00
C LYS A 174 7.38 -2.30 -10.72
N ALA A 175 7.66 -1.34 -11.59
CA ALA A 175 6.62 -0.66 -12.37
C ALA A 175 5.93 -1.63 -13.35
N LYS A 176 6.69 -2.49 -14.03
CA LYS A 176 6.18 -3.51 -14.94
C LYS A 176 5.28 -4.50 -14.21
N ASP A 177 5.75 -5.04 -13.08
CA ASP A 177 4.98 -5.96 -12.24
C ASP A 177 3.68 -5.32 -11.74
N PHE A 178 3.74 -4.06 -11.32
CA PHE A 178 2.57 -3.30 -10.90
C PHE A 178 1.56 -3.14 -12.03
N ILE A 179 2.00 -2.71 -13.22
CA ILE A 179 1.13 -2.50 -14.38
C ILE A 179 0.43 -3.81 -14.77
N GLN A 180 1.17 -4.92 -14.84
CA GLN A 180 0.59 -6.21 -15.20
C GLN A 180 -0.49 -6.65 -14.22
N ARG A 181 -0.23 -6.50 -12.91
CA ARG A 181 -1.20 -6.90 -11.85
C ARG A 181 -2.38 -5.95 -11.79
N ALA A 182 -2.12 -4.64 -11.81
CA ALA A 182 -3.17 -3.63 -11.77
C ALA A 182 -4.10 -3.73 -12.99
N PHE A 183 -3.52 -3.91 -14.19
CA PHE A 183 -4.32 -4.09 -15.40
C PHE A 183 -5.22 -5.33 -15.32
N THR A 184 -4.68 -6.47 -14.88
CA THR A 184 -5.46 -7.71 -14.74
C THR A 184 -6.60 -7.55 -13.74
N VAL A 185 -6.32 -7.01 -12.55
CA VAL A 185 -7.32 -6.86 -11.48
C VAL A 185 -8.40 -5.84 -11.89
N ILE A 186 -8.01 -4.70 -12.46
CA ILE A 186 -8.95 -3.66 -12.91
C ILE A 186 -9.81 -4.18 -14.06
N PHE A 187 -9.19 -4.89 -15.01
CA PHE A 187 -9.92 -5.46 -16.14
C PHE A 187 -10.98 -6.47 -15.68
N VAL A 188 -10.60 -7.40 -14.80
CA VAL A 188 -11.53 -8.39 -14.22
C VAL A 188 -12.64 -7.69 -13.40
N ALA A 189 -12.28 -6.73 -12.55
CA ALA A 189 -13.25 -5.97 -11.76
C ALA A 189 -14.24 -5.21 -12.66
N THR A 190 -13.75 -4.59 -13.73
CA THR A 190 -14.60 -3.87 -14.70
C THR A 190 -15.59 -4.81 -15.40
N ILE A 191 -15.15 -6.03 -15.78
CA ILE A 191 -16.04 -7.03 -16.36
C ILE A 191 -17.11 -7.47 -15.36
N ILE A 192 -16.72 -7.72 -14.10
CA ILE A 192 -17.66 -8.13 -13.06
C ILE A 192 -18.71 -7.03 -12.79
N ILE A 193 -18.26 -5.78 -12.65
CA ILE A 193 -19.16 -4.64 -12.44
C ILE A 193 -20.09 -4.48 -13.64
N TRP A 194 -19.58 -4.57 -14.86
CA TRP A 194 -20.40 -4.51 -16.07
C TRP A 194 -21.45 -5.63 -16.10
N PHE A 195 -21.05 -6.85 -15.77
CA PHE A 195 -21.95 -8.00 -15.70
C PHE A 195 -23.06 -7.77 -14.65
N LEU A 196 -22.71 -7.34 -13.43
CA LEU A 196 -23.66 -7.06 -12.37
C LEU A 196 -24.64 -5.94 -12.77
N GLN A 197 -24.15 -4.86 -13.36
CA GLN A 197 -25.00 -3.76 -13.82
C GLN A 197 -25.94 -4.15 -14.98
N THR A 198 -25.52 -5.11 -15.81
CA THR A 198 -26.33 -5.56 -16.95
C THR A 198 -27.43 -6.53 -16.49
N PHE A 199 -27.16 -7.32 -15.45
CA PHE A 199 -28.10 -8.33 -14.94
C PHE A 199 -28.95 -7.85 -13.76
N ASP A 200 -28.62 -6.73 -13.12
CA ASP A 200 -29.39 -6.18 -11.97
C ASP A 200 -30.60 -5.34 -12.40
N LEU A 201 -30.92 -5.27 -13.68
CA LEU A 201 -31.99 -4.45 -14.23
C LEU A 201 -33.28 -5.21 -14.58
N SER A 202 -33.47 -6.42 -14.06
CA SER A 202 -34.67 -7.21 -14.35
C SER A 202 -35.46 -7.66 -13.12
N LEU A 203 -35.44 -6.85 -12.02
CA LEU A 203 -36.37 -7.02 -10.92
C LEU A 203 -37.10 -5.72 -10.64
#